data_2789da2d64245cdd287d1337322104ff
#
_entry.id   2789da2d64245cdd287d1337322104ff
#
_cell.length_a   1.000
_cell.length_b   1.000
_cell.length_c   1.000
_cell.angle_alpha   90.00
_cell.angle_beta   90.00
_cell.angle_gamma   90.00
#
_symmetry.space_group_name_H-M   'P 1'
#
loop_
_entity.id
_entity.type
_entity.pdbx_description
1 polymer ?
#
loop_
_entity_poly.entity_id
_entity_poly.type
_entity_poly.pdbx_seq_one_letter_code
_entity_poly.pdbx_strand_id
1 'polypeptide(L)'
;MTDIKKTGVSILISVYNSEHTIENSIDSIINQTYNNLEILILNDGSTDNTSNLLEKISLKDERVKLFSNKENIGLTKSLNRLLKYSTNNIIARHDSDDISYPNRIESQLNFLLKNNLDVTYSRAIRNDTGNVIPRFSYYFPKKILMKYKNPYVHGTMLAKKEAIKLVGNYDEKFIYSQDYKLVNDMIKAGLKIKIIKNPLYELNMSNNISSQKKEEQEYFAKLVRKERL
;
A
#
# COMPACT_ATOMS: atom_id res chain seq x y z
N MET A 1 -1.93 -9.63 26.29
CA MET A 1 -2.24 -8.54 25.34
C MET A 1 -0.92 -8.03 24.78
N THR A 2 -0.74 -8.11 23.47
CA THR A 2 0.46 -7.57 22.83
C THR A 2 0.45 -6.06 23.04
N ASP A 3 1.53 -5.52 23.61
CA ASP A 3 1.64 -4.08 23.83
C ASP A 3 1.75 -3.39 22.47
N ILE A 4 0.67 -2.73 22.07
CA ILE A 4 0.57 -2.07 20.75
C ILE A 4 1.74 -1.12 20.54
N LYS A 5 2.15 -0.39 21.57
CA LYS A 5 3.25 0.59 21.49
C LYS A 5 4.61 -0.03 21.14
N LYS A 6 4.79 -1.33 21.42
CA LYS A 6 6.02 -2.07 21.09
C LYS A 6 6.03 -2.71 19.70
N THR A 7 4.90 -2.72 18.99
CA THR A 7 4.80 -3.35 17.67
C THR A 7 5.33 -2.42 16.59
N GLY A 8 6.52 -2.67 16.06
CA GLY A 8 7.06 -1.89 14.95
C GLY A 8 6.28 -2.13 13.64
N VAL A 9 6.14 -1.06 12.84
CA VAL A 9 5.51 -1.10 11.51
C VAL A 9 6.50 -0.61 10.46
N SER A 10 6.77 -1.40 9.42
CA SER A 10 7.54 -0.97 8.25
C SER A 10 6.60 -0.47 7.17
N ILE A 11 6.75 0.79 6.77
CA ILE A 11 5.96 1.42 5.70
C ILE A 11 6.76 1.33 4.41
N LEU A 12 6.16 0.75 3.36
CA LEU A 12 6.80 0.55 2.07
C LEU A 12 6.29 1.57 1.06
N ILE A 13 7.21 2.38 0.51
CA ILE A 13 6.95 3.43 -0.47
C ILE A 13 7.88 3.22 -1.66
N SER A 14 7.34 2.82 -2.81
CA SER A 14 8.07 2.81 -4.09
C SER A 14 7.75 4.09 -4.84
N VAL A 15 8.77 4.77 -5.34
CA VAL A 15 8.69 6.11 -5.91
C VAL A 15 9.29 6.11 -7.31
N TYR A 16 8.59 6.70 -8.28
CA TYR A 16 9.09 6.96 -9.62
C TYR A 16 8.50 8.26 -10.16
N ASN A 17 9.35 9.23 -10.49
CA ASN A 17 8.99 10.54 -11.05
C ASN A 17 7.83 11.21 -10.30
N SER A 18 8.04 11.53 -9.03
CA SER A 18 7.02 12.05 -8.11
C SER A 18 7.41 13.41 -7.52
N GLU A 19 8.23 14.20 -8.20
CA GLU A 19 8.78 15.46 -7.67
C GLU A 19 7.72 16.46 -7.17
N HIS A 20 6.49 16.41 -7.71
CA HIS A 20 5.41 17.32 -7.34
C HIS A 20 4.57 16.85 -6.14
N THR A 21 4.69 15.58 -5.73
CA THR A 21 3.79 14.98 -4.72
C THR A 21 4.54 14.40 -3.52
N ILE A 22 5.80 14.00 -3.72
CA ILE A 22 6.52 13.16 -2.78
C ILE A 22 6.73 13.81 -1.39
N GLU A 23 6.95 15.11 -1.32
CA GLU A 23 7.15 15.80 -0.04
C GLU A 23 5.88 15.71 0.82
N ASN A 24 4.73 16.10 0.30
CA ASN A 24 3.45 16.04 1.01
C ASN A 24 3.09 14.59 1.39
N SER A 25 3.35 13.65 0.49
CA SER A 25 3.09 12.23 0.70
C SER A 25 3.90 11.70 1.89
N ILE A 26 5.22 11.90 1.91
CA ILE A 26 6.08 11.42 2.98
C ILE A 26 5.83 12.19 4.29
N ASP A 27 5.59 13.48 4.25
CA ASP A 27 5.23 14.28 5.42
C ASP A 27 3.97 13.71 6.11
N SER A 28 2.99 13.23 5.35
CA SER A 28 1.81 12.58 5.89
C SER A 28 2.10 11.28 6.66
N ILE A 29 3.22 10.62 6.33
CA ILE A 29 3.71 9.42 7.02
C ILE A 29 4.59 9.77 8.21
N ILE A 30 5.46 10.75 8.09
CA ILE A 30 6.33 11.21 9.19
C ILE A 30 5.47 11.73 10.36
N ASN A 31 4.38 12.41 10.06
CA ASN A 31 3.46 13.02 11.04
C ASN A 31 2.33 12.08 11.52
N GLN A 32 2.50 10.75 11.41
CA GLN A 32 1.55 9.80 11.99
C GLN A 32 1.57 9.86 13.53
N THR A 33 0.40 9.66 14.17
CA THR A 33 0.29 9.58 15.65
C THR A 33 1.04 8.38 16.22
N TYR A 34 1.28 7.35 15.41
CA TYR A 34 2.04 6.17 15.76
C TYR A 34 3.52 6.35 15.44
N ASN A 35 4.39 6.30 16.44
CA ASN A 35 5.81 6.67 16.28
C ASN A 35 6.76 5.49 16.00
N ASN A 36 6.39 4.24 16.37
CA ASN A 36 7.27 3.09 16.16
C ASN A 36 7.23 2.62 14.71
N LEU A 37 7.77 3.46 13.83
CA LEU A 37 7.78 3.30 12.38
C LEU A 37 9.18 3.11 11.83
N GLU A 38 9.30 2.27 10.82
CA GLU A 38 10.39 2.19 9.88
C GLU A 38 9.83 2.57 8.50
N ILE A 39 10.33 3.66 7.91
CA ILE A 39 9.83 4.21 6.63
C ILE A 39 10.84 3.84 5.55
N LEU A 40 10.49 2.86 4.72
CA LEU A 40 11.35 2.35 3.66
C LEU A 40 10.92 2.93 2.32
N ILE A 41 11.76 3.76 1.74
CA ILE A 41 11.53 4.42 0.46
C ILE A 41 12.50 3.84 -0.57
N LEU A 42 11.96 3.42 -1.72
CA LEU A 42 12.77 2.97 -2.84
C LEU A 42 12.48 3.86 -4.05
N ASN A 43 13.50 4.65 -4.43
CA ASN A 43 13.52 5.38 -5.69
C ASN A 43 13.74 4.40 -6.84
N ASP A 44 12.74 4.20 -7.68
CA ASP A 44 12.77 3.24 -8.78
C ASP A 44 13.35 3.84 -10.07
N GLY A 45 14.53 4.48 -9.96
CA GLY A 45 15.25 5.06 -11.09
C GLY A 45 14.58 6.32 -11.64
N SER A 46 14.10 7.24 -10.77
CA SER A 46 13.51 8.51 -11.20
C SER A 46 14.50 9.36 -12.00
N THR A 47 13.96 10.08 -12.99
CA THR A 47 14.71 10.95 -13.93
C THR A 47 14.43 12.44 -13.72
N ASP A 48 13.47 12.77 -12.85
CA ASP A 48 13.13 14.13 -12.42
C ASP A 48 13.85 14.50 -11.10
N ASN A 49 13.42 15.57 -10.43
CA ASN A 49 14.01 16.04 -9.18
C ASN A 49 13.68 15.16 -7.95
N THR A 50 12.95 14.05 -8.11
CA THR A 50 12.53 13.16 -7.01
C THR A 50 13.72 12.70 -6.16
N SER A 51 14.85 12.32 -6.76
CA SER A 51 16.02 11.83 -6.02
C SER A 51 16.53 12.84 -5.01
N ASN A 52 16.72 14.10 -5.44
CA ASN A 52 17.21 15.17 -4.60
C ASN A 52 16.26 15.48 -3.43
N LEU A 53 14.94 15.40 -3.67
CA LEU A 53 13.92 15.59 -2.63
C LEU A 53 13.97 14.48 -1.59
N LEU A 54 14.07 13.22 -2.03
CA LEU A 54 14.15 12.06 -1.16
C LEU A 54 15.41 12.07 -0.28
N GLU A 55 16.57 12.49 -0.82
CA GLU A 55 17.80 12.66 -0.04
C GLU A 55 17.61 13.68 1.08
N LYS A 56 17.03 14.85 0.77
CA LYS A 56 16.73 15.89 1.77
C LYS A 56 15.77 15.38 2.87
N ILE A 57 14.76 14.61 2.49
CA ILE A 57 13.79 14.04 3.44
C ILE A 57 14.47 13.01 4.34
N SER A 58 15.30 12.13 3.80
CA SER A 58 15.99 11.10 4.57
C SER A 58 16.98 11.65 5.61
N LEU A 59 17.49 12.87 5.40
CA LEU A 59 18.35 13.56 6.37
C LEU A 59 17.57 14.21 7.54
N LYS A 60 16.26 14.41 7.38
CA LYS A 60 15.43 15.09 8.40
C LYS A 60 14.82 14.12 9.42
N ASP A 61 14.66 12.85 9.09
CA ASP A 61 14.00 11.87 9.96
C ASP A 61 14.74 10.52 9.91
N GLU A 62 15.31 10.09 11.03
CA GLU A 62 16.10 8.86 11.16
C GLU A 62 15.29 7.57 10.90
N ARG A 63 13.97 7.65 10.96
CA ARG A 63 13.07 6.53 10.63
C ARG A 63 13.02 6.25 9.12
N VAL A 64 13.44 7.23 8.30
CA VAL A 64 13.44 7.13 6.83
C VAL A 64 14.72 6.44 6.35
N LYS A 65 14.55 5.33 5.65
CA LYS A 65 15.62 4.58 4.99
C LYS A 65 15.42 4.63 3.48
N LEU A 66 16.33 5.28 2.79
CA LEU A 66 16.29 5.48 1.34
C LEU A 66 17.10 4.40 0.62
N PHE A 67 16.49 3.80 -0.41
CA PHE A 67 17.10 2.87 -1.36
C PHE A 67 16.87 3.36 -2.78
N SER A 68 17.72 2.94 -3.72
CA SER A 68 17.58 3.31 -5.13
C SER A 68 17.83 2.13 -6.05
N ASN A 69 17.09 2.09 -7.16
CA ASN A 69 17.38 1.26 -8.32
C ASN A 69 18.16 2.09 -9.33
N LYS A 70 19.03 1.44 -10.10
CA LYS A 70 19.78 2.10 -11.19
C LYS A 70 18.86 2.54 -12.34
N GLU A 71 17.76 1.81 -12.54
CA GLU A 71 16.77 2.00 -13.59
C GLU A 71 15.37 1.63 -13.05
N ASN A 72 14.33 2.03 -13.74
CA ASN A 72 12.96 1.65 -13.39
C ASN A 72 12.73 0.16 -13.64
N ILE A 73 12.55 -0.60 -12.56
CA ILE A 73 12.24 -2.04 -12.60
C ILE A 73 10.77 -2.35 -12.37
N GLY A 74 9.96 -1.34 -12.09
CA GLY A 74 8.53 -1.41 -11.86
C GLY A 74 8.10 -1.65 -10.41
N LEU A 75 6.87 -1.22 -10.12
CA LEU A 75 6.29 -1.20 -8.77
C LEU A 75 6.37 -2.57 -8.07
N THR A 76 6.00 -3.65 -8.77
CA THR A 76 5.95 -5.01 -8.20
C THR A 76 7.29 -5.47 -7.66
N LYS A 77 8.35 -5.34 -8.47
CA LYS A 77 9.72 -5.71 -8.07
C LYS A 77 10.25 -4.80 -6.97
N SER A 78 9.98 -3.51 -7.05
CA SER A 78 10.39 -2.52 -6.05
C SER A 78 9.74 -2.80 -4.69
N LEU A 79 8.46 -3.19 -4.66
CA LEU A 79 7.78 -3.61 -3.43
C LEU A 79 8.37 -4.90 -2.84
N ASN A 80 8.70 -5.88 -3.67
CA ASN A 80 9.36 -7.11 -3.21
C ASN A 80 10.75 -6.82 -2.60
N ARG A 81 11.51 -5.87 -3.17
CA ARG A 81 12.79 -5.42 -2.58
C ARG A 81 12.57 -4.76 -1.22
N LEU A 82 11.58 -3.87 -1.10
CA LEU A 82 11.25 -3.22 0.17
C LEU A 82 10.79 -4.24 1.23
N LEU A 83 9.98 -5.24 0.86
CA LEU A 83 9.59 -6.34 1.74
C LEU A 83 10.82 -7.11 2.28
N LYS A 84 11.84 -7.31 1.45
CA LYS A 84 13.10 -7.96 1.86
C LYS A 84 13.86 -7.11 2.87
N TYR A 85 13.89 -5.79 2.68
CA TYR A 85 14.60 -4.85 3.56
C TYR A 85 13.87 -4.55 4.86
N SER A 86 12.56 -4.75 4.91
CA SER A 86 11.75 -4.45 6.11
C SER A 86 12.15 -5.34 7.30
N THR A 87 12.25 -4.73 8.48
CA THR A 87 12.68 -5.42 9.71
C THR A 87 11.51 -5.79 10.62
N ASN A 88 10.37 -5.09 10.50
CA ASN A 88 9.20 -5.32 11.34
C ASN A 88 8.27 -6.41 10.80
N ASN A 89 7.47 -6.99 11.71
CA ASN A 89 6.50 -8.04 11.39
C ASN A 89 5.16 -7.48 10.87
N ILE A 90 4.95 -6.18 10.95
CA ILE A 90 3.79 -5.50 10.36
C ILE A 90 4.27 -4.62 9.22
N ILE A 91 3.61 -4.75 8.08
CA ILE A 91 3.89 -4.03 6.86
C ILE A 91 2.72 -3.11 6.55
N ALA A 92 2.99 -1.85 6.27
CA ALA A 92 2.01 -0.91 5.72
C ALA A 92 2.44 -0.47 4.31
N ARG A 93 1.49 -0.31 3.42
CA ARG A 93 1.71 0.26 2.08
C ARG A 93 1.36 1.75 2.07
N HIS A 94 2.09 2.52 1.28
CA HIS A 94 1.77 3.92 1.00
C HIS A 94 2.22 4.28 -0.42
N ASP A 95 1.40 5.03 -1.17
CA ASP A 95 1.72 5.48 -2.53
C ASP A 95 2.38 6.87 -2.48
N SER A 96 3.30 7.16 -3.42
CA SER A 96 4.15 8.35 -3.42
C SER A 96 3.43 9.66 -3.78
N ASP A 97 2.16 9.57 -4.12
CA ASP A 97 1.31 10.68 -4.54
C ASP A 97 0.05 10.87 -3.67
N ASP A 98 -0.15 9.98 -2.69
CA ASP A 98 -1.32 9.96 -1.81
C ASP A 98 -1.02 10.58 -0.42
N ILE A 99 -2.07 10.76 0.40
CA ILE A 99 -1.96 11.30 1.76
C ILE A 99 -2.56 10.32 2.78
N SER A 100 -1.78 9.98 3.81
CA SER A 100 -2.26 9.23 4.97
C SER A 100 -2.80 10.18 6.04
N TYR A 101 -4.01 9.95 6.55
CA TYR A 101 -4.49 10.74 7.68
C TYR A 101 -3.71 10.42 8.96
N PRO A 102 -3.52 11.38 9.88
CA PRO A 102 -2.57 11.27 10.98
C PRO A 102 -2.72 10.02 11.86
N ASN A 103 -3.93 9.52 12.03
CA ASN A 103 -4.23 8.35 12.86
C ASN A 103 -4.35 7.03 12.07
N ARG A 104 -3.92 6.98 10.79
CA ARG A 104 -4.12 5.80 9.94
C ARG A 104 -3.43 4.56 10.51
N ILE A 105 -2.13 4.65 10.75
CA ILE A 105 -1.34 3.49 11.18
C ILE A 105 -1.81 2.99 12.54
N GLU A 106 -2.02 3.86 13.50
CA GLU A 106 -2.50 3.51 14.82
C GLU A 106 -3.88 2.83 14.78
N SER A 107 -4.82 3.42 14.03
CA SER A 107 -6.17 2.88 13.88
C SER A 107 -6.19 1.51 13.21
N GLN A 108 -5.39 1.32 12.15
CA GLN A 108 -5.31 0.05 11.44
C GLN A 108 -4.62 -1.03 12.27
N LEU A 109 -3.52 -0.70 12.96
CA LEU A 109 -2.80 -1.64 13.83
C LEU A 109 -3.70 -2.11 14.98
N ASN A 110 -4.38 -1.18 15.66
CA ASN A 110 -5.36 -1.49 16.70
C ASN A 110 -6.46 -2.43 16.18
N PHE A 111 -7.02 -2.12 15.01
CA PHE A 111 -8.09 -2.91 14.40
C PHE A 111 -7.61 -4.31 14.01
N LEU A 112 -6.41 -4.43 13.44
CA LEU A 112 -5.79 -5.71 13.08
C LEU A 112 -5.62 -6.59 14.31
N LEU A 113 -5.00 -6.07 15.37
CA LEU A 113 -4.69 -6.84 16.59
C LEU A 113 -5.97 -7.20 17.37
N LYS A 114 -6.88 -6.24 17.59
CA LYS A 114 -8.14 -6.46 18.33
C LYS A 114 -9.03 -7.52 17.68
N ASN A 115 -9.06 -7.59 16.36
CA ASN A 115 -9.91 -8.52 15.62
C ASN A 115 -9.17 -9.79 15.16
N ASN A 116 -7.91 -9.99 15.57
CA ASN A 116 -7.05 -11.11 15.15
C ASN A 116 -7.08 -11.32 13.64
N LEU A 117 -6.82 -10.21 12.90
CA LEU A 117 -6.76 -10.21 11.44
C LEU A 117 -5.34 -10.48 10.96
N ASP A 118 -5.23 -10.88 9.69
CA ASP A 118 -3.95 -11.02 9.01
C ASP A 118 -3.66 -9.79 8.14
N VAL A 119 -4.71 -9.17 7.59
CA VAL A 119 -4.63 -7.98 6.75
C VAL A 119 -5.80 -7.05 7.05
N THR A 120 -5.53 -5.75 7.07
CA THR A 120 -6.56 -4.72 7.10
C THR A 120 -6.30 -3.67 6.02
N TYR A 121 -7.37 -3.11 5.52
CA TYR A 121 -7.41 -1.94 4.65
C TYR A 121 -8.26 -0.86 5.29
N SER A 122 -8.15 0.37 4.83
CA SER A 122 -9.13 1.41 5.14
C SER A 122 -9.89 1.82 3.87
N ARG A 123 -10.98 2.56 4.05
CA ARG A 123 -11.56 3.33 2.98
C ARG A 123 -10.67 4.54 2.71
N ALA A 124 -10.81 5.13 1.53
CA ALA A 124 -10.09 6.33 1.11
C ALA A 124 -11.05 7.37 0.55
N ILE A 125 -10.65 8.63 0.58
CA ILE A 125 -11.34 9.74 -0.09
C ILE A 125 -10.60 10.05 -1.39
N ARG A 126 -11.30 10.21 -2.48
CA ARG A 126 -10.74 10.71 -3.74
C ARG A 126 -10.62 12.24 -3.67
N ASN A 127 -9.46 12.80 -3.95
CA ASN A 127 -9.22 14.25 -3.87
C ASN A 127 -10.01 15.05 -4.93
N ASP A 128 -10.30 14.43 -6.08
CA ASP A 128 -11.01 15.09 -7.21
C ASP A 128 -12.52 15.25 -6.98
N THR A 129 -13.15 14.31 -6.26
CA THR A 129 -14.62 14.27 -6.10
C THR A 129 -15.08 14.31 -4.65
N GLY A 130 -14.18 14.16 -3.67
CA GLY A 130 -14.51 13.97 -2.27
C GLY A 130 -15.23 12.64 -1.96
N ASN A 131 -15.39 11.76 -2.95
CA ASN A 131 -16.09 10.50 -2.76
C ASN A 131 -15.27 9.49 -1.96
N VAL A 132 -15.91 8.88 -0.98
CA VAL A 132 -15.33 7.78 -0.21
C VAL A 132 -15.40 6.47 -0.99
N ILE A 133 -14.28 5.77 -1.16
CA ILE A 133 -14.19 4.47 -1.79
C ILE A 133 -13.62 3.40 -0.85
N PRO A 134 -14.06 2.13 -0.98
CA PRO A 134 -15.22 1.67 -1.75
C PRO A 134 -16.55 2.25 -1.21
N ARG A 135 -17.46 2.66 -2.09
CA ARG A 135 -18.80 3.18 -1.72
C ARG A 135 -19.73 2.03 -1.32
N PHE A 136 -20.73 1.76 -2.14
CA PHE A 136 -21.71 0.69 -1.93
C PHE A 136 -21.08 -0.70 -1.85
N SER A 137 -20.03 -0.95 -2.63
CA SER A 137 -19.32 -2.23 -2.60
C SER A 137 -18.62 -2.52 -1.24
N TYR A 138 -18.51 -1.54 -0.34
CA TYR A 138 -18.08 -1.78 1.03
C TYR A 138 -19.00 -2.76 1.77
N TYR A 139 -20.29 -2.73 1.53
CA TYR A 139 -21.30 -3.53 2.23
C TYR A 139 -21.50 -4.93 1.64
N PHE A 140 -20.93 -5.21 0.47
CA PHE A 140 -21.07 -6.52 -0.19
C PHE A 140 -19.99 -7.52 0.27
N PRO A 141 -20.31 -8.84 0.22
CA PRO A 141 -19.32 -9.89 0.49
C PRO A 141 -18.10 -9.77 -0.41
N LYS A 142 -16.90 -9.63 0.18
CA LYS A 142 -15.68 -9.35 -0.57
C LYS A 142 -15.31 -10.48 -1.53
N LYS A 143 -15.50 -11.75 -1.15
CA LYS A 143 -15.27 -12.90 -2.05
C LYS A 143 -16.09 -12.82 -3.34
N ILE A 144 -17.34 -12.30 -3.28
CA ILE A 144 -18.16 -12.12 -4.47
C ILE A 144 -17.64 -10.96 -5.31
N LEU A 145 -17.32 -9.82 -4.68
CA LEU A 145 -16.79 -8.65 -5.39
C LEU A 145 -15.49 -8.95 -6.13
N MET A 146 -14.61 -9.74 -5.53
CA MET A 146 -13.34 -10.14 -6.13
C MET A 146 -13.48 -10.90 -7.44
N LYS A 147 -14.64 -11.46 -7.74
CA LYS A 147 -14.94 -12.06 -9.05
C LYS A 147 -15.10 -11.02 -10.17
N TYR A 148 -15.31 -9.75 -9.82
CA TYR A 148 -15.58 -8.68 -10.77
C TYR A 148 -14.55 -7.55 -10.70
N LYS A 149 -14.11 -7.18 -9.50
CA LYS A 149 -13.17 -6.08 -9.27
C LYS A 149 -12.46 -6.21 -7.92
N ASN A 150 -11.30 -5.57 -7.79
CA ASN A 150 -10.64 -5.38 -6.51
C ASN A 150 -11.36 -4.27 -5.70
N PRO A 151 -11.95 -4.56 -4.54
CA PRO A 151 -12.56 -3.54 -3.68
C PRO A 151 -11.58 -2.92 -2.69
N TYR A 152 -10.33 -3.34 -2.66
CA TYR A 152 -9.31 -2.92 -1.72
C TYR A 152 -8.44 -1.83 -2.33
N VAL A 153 -8.18 -0.77 -1.59
CA VAL A 153 -7.29 0.33 -1.99
C VAL A 153 -5.87 -0.01 -1.58
N HIS A 154 -4.99 -0.24 -2.54
CA HIS A 154 -3.64 -0.77 -2.31
C HIS A 154 -2.82 0.07 -1.32
N GLY A 155 -2.79 1.40 -1.48
CA GLY A 155 -2.06 2.32 -0.60
C GLY A 155 -2.50 2.27 0.86
N THR A 156 -3.69 1.69 1.16
CA THR A 156 -4.21 1.56 2.53
C THR A 156 -3.90 0.22 3.19
N MET A 157 -3.19 -0.70 2.54
CA MET A 157 -2.89 -2.02 3.11
C MET A 157 -2.04 -1.90 4.39
N LEU A 158 -2.45 -2.62 5.45
CA LEU A 158 -1.63 -2.95 6.61
C LEU A 158 -1.80 -4.44 6.90
N ALA A 159 -0.69 -5.19 6.90
CA ALA A 159 -0.69 -6.65 6.92
C ALA A 159 0.41 -7.20 7.83
N LYS A 160 0.21 -8.39 8.37
CA LYS A 160 1.31 -9.18 8.90
C LYS A 160 2.26 -9.55 7.77
N LYS A 161 3.56 -9.39 7.97
CA LYS A 161 4.58 -9.74 6.96
C LYS A 161 4.50 -11.22 6.56
N GLU A 162 4.21 -12.10 7.53
CA GLU A 162 4.02 -13.52 7.30
C GLU A 162 2.83 -13.82 6.36
N ALA A 163 1.75 -13.03 6.41
CA ALA A 163 0.61 -13.18 5.52
C ALA A 163 0.96 -12.89 4.06
N ILE A 164 1.82 -11.89 3.82
CA ILE A 164 2.34 -11.58 2.50
C ILE A 164 3.29 -12.69 2.01
N LYS A 165 4.18 -13.17 2.88
CA LYS A 165 5.12 -14.25 2.57
C LYS A 165 4.41 -15.58 2.28
N LEU A 166 3.33 -15.90 3.01
CA LEU A 166 2.57 -17.13 2.84
C LEU A 166 2.04 -17.31 1.41
N VAL A 167 1.70 -16.21 0.75
CA VAL A 167 1.20 -16.22 -0.63
C VAL A 167 2.28 -15.96 -1.68
N GLY A 168 3.57 -15.98 -1.29
CA GLY A 168 4.71 -15.83 -2.20
C GLY A 168 5.12 -14.39 -2.52
N ASN A 169 4.70 -13.41 -1.70
CA ASN A 169 4.88 -11.97 -1.92
C ASN A 169 4.09 -11.45 -3.13
N TYR A 170 4.51 -10.34 -3.75
CA TYR A 170 3.92 -9.86 -5.00
C TYR A 170 4.41 -10.72 -6.17
N ASP A 171 3.49 -11.21 -7.00
CA ASP A 171 3.84 -11.98 -8.20
C ASP A 171 4.41 -11.03 -9.27
N GLU A 172 5.71 -11.17 -9.57
CA GLU A 172 6.44 -10.29 -10.50
C GLU A 172 6.00 -10.44 -11.98
N LYS A 173 5.21 -11.46 -12.29
CA LYS A 173 4.56 -11.60 -13.60
C LYS A 173 3.42 -10.59 -13.78
N PHE A 174 2.87 -10.08 -12.67
CA PHE A 174 1.81 -9.08 -12.65
C PHE A 174 2.42 -7.68 -12.51
N ILE A 175 2.80 -7.07 -13.64
CA ILE A 175 3.33 -5.69 -13.67
C ILE A 175 2.23 -4.65 -13.45
N TYR A 176 0.97 -5.02 -13.71
CA TYR A 176 -0.24 -4.28 -13.35
C TYR A 176 -1.20 -5.20 -12.60
N SER A 177 -2.16 -4.62 -11.85
CA SER A 177 -3.10 -5.36 -11.00
C SER A 177 -2.42 -6.32 -10.01
N GLN A 178 -1.17 -6.06 -9.64
CA GLN A 178 -0.38 -6.84 -8.66
C GLN A 178 -1.03 -6.87 -7.27
N ASP A 179 -1.70 -5.79 -6.90
CA ASP A 179 -2.50 -5.68 -5.69
C ASP A 179 -3.72 -6.62 -5.73
N TYR A 180 -4.39 -6.69 -6.88
CA TYR A 180 -5.52 -7.58 -7.07
C TYR A 180 -5.09 -9.05 -6.99
N LYS A 181 -3.95 -9.39 -7.60
CA LYS A 181 -3.36 -10.73 -7.52
C LYS A 181 -3.03 -11.09 -6.08
N LEU A 182 -2.31 -10.23 -5.36
CA LEU A 182 -1.93 -10.45 -3.97
C LEU A 182 -3.15 -10.71 -3.07
N VAL A 183 -4.17 -9.86 -3.15
CA VAL A 183 -5.39 -10.03 -2.34
C VAL A 183 -6.16 -11.30 -2.71
N ASN A 184 -6.22 -11.64 -4.01
CA ASN A 184 -6.84 -12.87 -4.47
C ASN A 184 -6.18 -14.11 -3.86
N ASP A 185 -4.85 -14.15 -3.84
CA ASP A 185 -4.08 -15.24 -3.27
C ASP A 185 -4.24 -15.31 -1.74
N MET A 186 -4.26 -14.16 -1.06
CA MET A 186 -4.54 -14.08 0.37
C MET A 186 -5.93 -14.63 0.73
N ILE A 187 -6.96 -14.33 -0.09
CA ILE A 187 -8.31 -14.85 0.12
C ILE A 187 -8.36 -16.36 -0.13
N LYS A 188 -7.66 -16.86 -1.15
CA LYS A 188 -7.52 -18.31 -1.43
C LYS A 188 -6.84 -19.05 -0.29
N ALA A 189 -5.83 -18.45 0.30
CA ALA A 189 -5.12 -18.97 1.48
C ALA A 189 -5.94 -18.91 2.78
N GLY A 190 -7.17 -18.38 2.74
CA GLY A 190 -8.05 -18.31 3.91
C GLY A 190 -7.70 -17.22 4.91
N LEU A 191 -6.85 -16.23 4.54
CA LEU A 191 -6.45 -15.16 5.42
C LEU A 191 -7.62 -14.24 5.81
N LYS A 192 -7.58 -13.74 7.04
CA LYS A 192 -8.62 -12.86 7.61
C LYS A 192 -8.37 -11.41 7.19
N ILE A 193 -9.13 -10.94 6.22
CA ILE A 193 -9.00 -9.60 5.64
C ILE A 193 -10.25 -8.75 5.94
N LYS A 194 -10.07 -7.55 6.47
CA LYS A 194 -11.18 -6.59 6.67
C LYS A 194 -10.80 -5.17 6.24
N ILE A 195 -11.82 -4.38 5.90
CA ILE A 195 -11.70 -2.95 5.60
C ILE A 195 -12.27 -2.15 6.77
N ILE A 196 -11.53 -1.19 7.29
CA ILE A 196 -12.03 -0.22 8.28
C ILE A 196 -13.05 0.71 7.60
N LYS A 197 -14.18 0.96 8.27
CA LYS A 197 -15.27 1.79 7.74
C LYS A 197 -14.85 3.26 7.55
N ASN A 198 -14.07 3.79 8.47
CA ASN A 198 -13.61 5.18 8.39
C ASN A 198 -12.58 5.34 7.27
N PRO A 199 -12.69 6.39 6.45
CA PRO A 199 -11.63 6.74 5.51
C PRO A 199 -10.42 7.26 6.31
N LEU A 200 -9.24 6.68 6.05
CA LEU A 200 -7.98 7.04 6.71
C LEU A 200 -6.91 7.45 5.70
N TYR A 201 -7.32 7.70 4.47
CA TYR A 201 -6.43 7.90 3.34
C TYR A 201 -7.08 8.79 2.28
N GLU A 202 -6.30 9.63 1.62
CA GLU A 202 -6.72 10.43 0.48
C GLU A 202 -5.96 9.97 -0.75
N LEU A 203 -6.71 9.62 -1.80
CA LEU A 203 -6.19 9.21 -3.09
C LEU A 203 -6.03 10.41 -4.00
N ASN A 204 -4.84 10.60 -4.50
CA ASN A 204 -4.59 11.52 -5.61
C ASN A 204 -5.07 10.86 -6.90
N MET A 205 -5.99 11.55 -7.59
CA MET A 205 -6.55 11.07 -8.85
C MET A 205 -5.90 11.73 -10.07
N SER A 206 -4.99 12.70 -9.86
CA SER A 206 -4.21 13.33 -10.92
C SER A 206 -3.15 12.35 -11.43
N ASN A 207 -3.14 12.09 -12.74
CA ASN A 207 -2.11 11.28 -13.41
C ASN A 207 -1.89 9.84 -12.87
N ASN A 208 -2.91 9.23 -12.26
CA ASN A 208 -2.74 7.89 -11.72
C ASN A 208 -2.54 6.84 -12.83
N ILE A 209 -1.69 5.84 -12.55
CA ILE A 209 -1.34 4.73 -13.46
C ILE A 209 -2.60 3.99 -13.92
N SER A 210 -3.61 3.87 -13.05
CA SER A 210 -4.85 3.15 -13.36
C SER A 210 -5.68 3.79 -14.46
N SER A 211 -5.61 5.12 -14.63
CA SER A 211 -6.27 5.81 -15.73
C SER A 211 -5.43 5.82 -17.00
N GLN A 212 -4.10 5.94 -16.89
CA GLN A 212 -3.19 5.99 -18.04
C GLN A 212 -3.01 4.61 -18.70
N LYS A 213 -3.02 3.53 -17.92
CA LYS A 213 -2.77 2.14 -18.34
C LYS A 213 -4.00 1.25 -18.18
N LYS A 214 -5.17 1.77 -18.59
CA LYS A 214 -6.46 1.10 -18.36
C LYS A 214 -6.59 -0.25 -19.06
N GLU A 215 -6.10 -0.39 -20.28
CA GLU A 215 -6.19 -1.63 -21.03
C GLU A 215 -5.28 -2.72 -20.46
N GLU A 216 -4.05 -2.35 -20.13
CA GLU A 216 -3.08 -3.25 -19.50
C GLU A 216 -3.56 -3.67 -18.10
N GLN A 217 -4.08 -2.73 -17.30
CA GLN A 217 -4.69 -3.02 -15.99
C GLN A 217 -5.83 -4.04 -16.15
N GLU A 218 -6.74 -3.84 -17.11
CA GLU A 218 -7.87 -4.74 -17.34
C GLU A 218 -7.42 -6.12 -17.85
N TYR A 219 -6.39 -6.18 -18.68
CA TYR A 219 -5.80 -7.45 -19.12
C TYR A 219 -5.34 -8.29 -17.92
N PHE A 220 -4.50 -7.72 -17.04
CA PHE A 220 -4.02 -8.42 -15.85
C PHE A 220 -5.15 -8.72 -14.85
N ALA A 221 -6.11 -7.80 -14.68
CA ALA A 221 -7.27 -8.06 -13.85
C ALA A 221 -8.11 -9.24 -14.37
N LYS A 222 -8.24 -9.42 -15.69
CA LYS A 222 -8.89 -10.61 -16.29
C LYS A 222 -8.13 -11.90 -15.98
N LEU A 223 -6.79 -11.86 -15.98
CA LEU A 223 -5.98 -13.02 -15.59
C LEU A 223 -6.26 -13.42 -14.14
N VAL A 224 -6.28 -12.45 -13.21
CA VAL A 224 -6.63 -12.72 -11.80
C VAL A 224 -8.03 -13.34 -11.68
N ARG A 225 -9.03 -12.80 -12.39
CA ARG A 225 -10.42 -13.30 -12.34
C ARG A 225 -10.58 -14.71 -12.93
N LYS A 226 -9.72 -15.13 -13.87
CA LYS A 226 -9.69 -16.51 -14.39
C LYS A 226 -9.15 -17.52 -13.38
N GLU A 227 -8.31 -17.07 -12.46
CA GLU A 227 -7.90 -17.87 -11.32
C GLU A 227 -9.06 -17.94 -10.33
N ARG A 228 -9.92 -18.96 -10.44
CA ARG A 228 -11.12 -19.12 -9.60
C ARG A 228 -10.79 -19.08 -8.11
N LEU A 229 -11.54 -18.24 -7.37
CA LEU A 229 -11.58 -18.25 -5.90
C LEU A 229 -12.16 -19.55 -5.38
#